data_43d28de9c2e9177ebbac0dc7037baac6
#
_entry.id   43d28de9c2e9177ebbac0dc7037baac6
#
_cell.length_a   1.000
_cell.length_b   1.000
_cell.length_c   1.000
_cell.angle_alpha   90.00
_cell.angle_beta   90.00
_cell.angle_gamma   90.00
#
_symmetry.space_group_name_H-M   'P 1'
#
loop_
_entity.id
_entity.type
_entity.pdbx_description
1 polymer ?
#
loop_
_entity_poly.entity_id
_entity_poly.type
_entity_poly.pdbx_seq_one_letter_code
_entity_poly.pdbx_strand_id
1 'polypeptide(L)'
;MKVICISGKAQHGKDTTATMLKEMLEKNSKSVMIAHFADLLKYICKTYFGWDGQKDERGRHILQYVGTDVIRAKSPDYWADFIVNFFSMFQDEWDYVILPDCRFPNEYELFKYSGIDTVLVRVVRPNFISPLTPEQQAHKSETALDDYHFDYVIQNDEDLDKLRATVAILITELESPPTPLTILFDADDVAENLLNCWVDLLNERYGTSVAFEDVKDWDMTLAFPTLTKQQVFGVLLNDELWHKLQPMPGSQRVLQKWYDQGHQLYMVTASDYRTCKVKVERILQMFPFLDWEHIILASNKQMVRGDILIDDGIHNLVNGDYYKILFNRPHNTGVYVDKYGIHRAETWDDIDALVQQYAESRGLNGCN
;
A
#
# COMPACT_ATOMS: atom_id res chain seq x y z
N MET A 1 -0.10 13.15 7.84
CA MET A 1 1.38 13.35 7.87
C MET A 1 2.04 12.46 6.85
N LYS A 2 3.02 12.97 6.08
CA LYS A 2 3.89 12.19 5.19
C LYS A 2 5.32 12.19 5.73
N VAL A 3 5.98 11.03 5.78
CA VAL A 3 7.36 10.88 6.24
C VAL A 3 8.30 10.78 5.05
N ILE A 4 9.38 11.59 5.04
CA ILE A 4 10.41 11.57 4.01
C ILE A 4 11.71 11.06 4.65
N CYS A 5 12.04 9.78 4.44
CA CYS A 5 13.30 9.17 4.85
C CYS A 5 14.39 9.47 3.82
N ILE A 6 15.43 10.21 4.19
CA ILE A 6 16.52 10.53 3.27
C ILE A 6 17.76 9.69 3.62
N SER A 7 18.21 8.92 2.64
CA SER A 7 19.44 8.13 2.69
C SER A 7 20.53 8.72 1.79
N GLY A 8 21.76 8.29 1.98
CA GLY A 8 22.93 8.68 1.17
C GLY A 8 24.21 8.54 1.97
N LYS A 9 25.34 8.43 1.28
CA LYS A 9 26.68 8.32 1.92
C LYS A 9 27.02 9.57 2.72
N ALA A 10 28.05 9.47 3.55
CA ALA A 10 28.55 10.62 4.30
C ALA A 10 28.89 11.81 3.39
N GLN A 11 28.45 13.01 3.74
CA GLN A 11 28.64 14.27 3.01
C GLN A 11 28.04 14.34 1.60
N HIS A 12 27.10 13.46 1.26
CA HIS A 12 26.38 13.55 -0.02
C HIS A 12 25.31 14.66 -0.05
N GLY A 13 25.06 15.37 1.07
CA GLY A 13 24.17 16.53 1.10
C GLY A 13 22.78 16.25 1.66
N LYS A 14 22.58 15.16 2.40
CA LYS A 14 21.28 14.79 3.01
C LYS A 14 20.67 15.90 3.86
N ASP A 15 21.47 16.47 4.79
CA ASP A 15 20.99 17.53 5.69
C ASP A 15 20.66 18.83 4.91
N THR A 16 21.44 19.15 3.86
CA THR A 16 21.18 20.27 2.97
C THR A 16 19.86 20.06 2.22
N THR A 17 19.66 18.87 1.67
CA THR A 17 18.40 18.49 0.98
C THR A 17 17.20 18.58 1.95
N ALA A 18 17.33 18.08 3.17
CA ALA A 18 16.29 18.15 4.19
C ALA A 18 15.92 19.60 4.55
N THR A 19 16.95 20.47 4.69
CA THR A 19 16.73 21.91 4.96
C THR A 19 16.02 22.59 3.80
N MET A 20 16.41 22.31 2.54
CA MET A 20 15.76 22.85 1.35
C MET A 20 14.31 22.38 1.23
N LEU A 21 14.05 21.09 1.45
CA LEU A 21 12.68 20.54 1.50
C LEU A 21 11.82 21.29 2.51
N LYS A 22 12.32 21.40 3.75
CA LYS A 22 11.61 22.13 4.81
C LYS A 22 11.31 23.56 4.40
N GLU A 23 12.31 24.33 3.98
CA GLU A 23 12.14 25.75 3.59
C GLU A 23 11.10 25.92 2.47
N MET A 24 11.07 25.01 1.50
CA MET A 24 10.17 25.10 0.36
C MET A 24 8.75 24.66 0.70
N LEU A 25 8.59 23.58 1.46
CA LEU A 25 7.29 23.10 1.95
C LEU A 25 6.64 24.13 2.91
N GLU A 26 7.43 24.74 3.80
CA GLU A 26 6.93 25.80 4.70
C GLU A 26 6.49 27.06 3.93
N LYS A 27 7.13 27.39 2.79
CA LYS A 27 6.65 28.44 1.88
C LYS A 27 5.30 28.12 1.25
N ASN A 28 5.01 26.83 1.07
CA ASN A 28 3.70 26.32 0.62
C ASN A 28 2.70 26.15 1.78
N SER A 29 2.95 26.79 2.92
CA SER A 29 2.10 26.74 4.12
C SER A 29 1.94 25.35 4.73
N LYS A 30 2.92 24.46 4.55
CA LYS A 30 2.97 23.14 5.20
C LYS A 30 3.70 23.22 6.53
N SER A 31 3.22 22.48 7.51
CA SER A 31 3.95 22.26 8.78
C SER A 31 4.99 21.17 8.61
N VAL A 32 6.27 21.45 8.88
CA VAL A 32 7.37 20.53 8.61
C VAL A 32 8.29 20.36 9.81
N MET A 33 8.50 19.10 10.22
CA MET A 33 9.47 18.72 11.24
C MET A 33 10.68 18.03 10.60
N ILE A 34 11.90 18.43 11.00
CA ILE A 34 13.11 17.61 10.76
C ILE A 34 13.48 16.93 12.06
N ALA A 35 13.61 15.61 12.05
CA ALA A 35 14.07 14.80 13.16
C ALA A 35 15.10 13.77 12.68
N HIS A 36 15.79 13.11 13.63
CA HIS A 36 16.80 12.11 13.28
C HIS A 36 16.62 10.85 14.14
N PHE A 37 16.81 9.68 13.54
CA PHE A 37 16.88 8.41 14.29
C PHE A 37 17.93 8.44 15.38
N ALA A 38 19.01 9.17 15.15
CA ALA A 38 20.12 9.31 16.11
C ALA A 38 19.87 10.33 17.23
N ASP A 39 18.76 11.06 17.29
CA ASP A 39 18.60 12.13 18.29
C ASP A 39 18.50 11.59 19.72
N LEU A 40 17.73 10.50 19.93
CA LEU A 40 17.68 9.82 21.23
C LEU A 40 19.05 9.23 21.60
N LEU A 41 19.76 8.62 20.65
CA LEU A 41 21.11 8.12 20.86
C LEU A 41 22.06 9.23 21.30
N LYS A 42 22.04 10.37 20.62
CA LYS A 42 22.88 11.53 20.96
C LYS A 42 22.57 12.03 22.37
N TYR A 43 21.28 12.11 22.73
CA TYR A 43 20.85 12.48 24.07
C TYR A 43 21.38 11.50 25.13
N ILE A 44 21.23 10.20 24.92
CA ILE A 44 21.71 9.15 25.81
C ILE A 44 23.24 9.24 25.98
N CYS A 45 23.97 9.36 24.86
CA CYS A 45 25.43 9.44 24.88
C CYS A 45 25.93 10.69 25.63
N LYS A 46 25.27 11.83 25.45
CA LYS A 46 25.58 13.07 26.16
C LYS A 46 25.32 12.98 27.65
N THR A 47 24.15 12.44 28.01
CA THR A 47 23.66 12.39 29.38
C THR A 47 24.37 11.34 30.22
N TYR A 48 24.63 10.15 29.67
CA TYR A 48 25.06 8.98 30.44
C TYR A 48 26.46 8.46 30.10
N PHE A 49 27.02 8.80 28.93
CA PHE A 49 28.31 8.27 28.46
C PHE A 49 29.41 9.36 28.33
N GLY A 50 29.12 10.58 28.79
CA GLY A 50 30.12 11.68 28.83
C GLY A 50 30.55 12.14 27.41
N TRP A 51 29.69 12.02 26.40
CA TRP A 51 29.94 12.60 25.09
C TRP A 51 29.74 14.12 25.15
N ASP A 52 30.71 14.87 24.66
CA ASP A 52 30.70 16.34 24.64
C ASP A 52 29.94 16.96 23.47
N GLY A 53 29.46 16.13 22.56
CA GLY A 53 28.76 16.56 21.34
C GLY A 53 29.66 16.67 20.11
N GLN A 54 30.99 16.52 20.25
CA GLN A 54 31.93 16.56 19.14
C GLN A 54 31.98 15.19 18.43
N LYS A 55 31.99 15.20 17.07
CA LYS A 55 32.15 14.01 16.24
C LYS A 55 33.62 13.74 15.90
N ASP A 56 34.52 13.91 16.92
CA ASP A 56 35.89 13.45 16.85
C ASP A 56 35.98 11.91 16.93
N GLU A 57 37.18 11.35 16.98
CA GLU A 57 37.38 9.90 17.05
C GLU A 57 36.70 9.29 18.28
N ARG A 58 36.84 9.92 19.44
CA ARG A 58 36.23 9.48 20.72
C ARG A 58 34.71 9.57 20.67
N GLY A 59 34.16 10.67 20.15
CA GLY A 59 32.73 10.87 20.04
C GLY A 59 32.09 9.87 19.09
N ARG A 60 32.72 9.59 17.94
CA ARG A 60 32.26 8.56 17.00
C ARG A 60 32.28 7.17 17.62
N HIS A 61 33.36 6.83 18.36
CA HIS A 61 33.45 5.56 19.08
C HIS A 61 32.30 5.39 20.09
N ILE A 62 32.01 6.42 20.92
CA ILE A 62 30.91 6.38 21.88
C ILE A 62 29.55 6.14 21.15
N LEU A 63 29.27 6.90 20.10
CA LEU A 63 28.02 6.78 19.35
C LEU A 63 27.88 5.40 18.71
N GLN A 64 28.97 4.86 18.15
CA GLN A 64 28.97 3.55 17.50
C GLN A 64 28.80 2.43 18.55
N TYR A 65 29.56 2.48 19.62
CA TYR A 65 29.48 1.50 20.70
C TYR A 65 28.06 1.44 21.29
N VAL A 66 27.52 2.57 21.73
CA VAL A 66 26.20 2.61 22.38
C VAL A 66 25.10 2.29 21.36
N GLY A 67 25.15 2.91 20.19
CA GLY A 67 24.09 2.84 19.19
C GLY A 67 24.02 1.51 18.45
N THR A 68 25.17 1.00 18.04
CA THR A 68 25.25 -0.20 17.18
C THR A 68 25.65 -1.44 17.97
N ASP A 69 26.81 -1.38 18.66
CA ASP A 69 27.41 -2.59 19.24
C ASP A 69 26.65 -3.08 20.49
N VAL A 70 25.96 -2.17 21.21
CA VAL A 70 25.21 -2.54 22.42
C VAL A 70 23.70 -2.56 22.14
N ILE A 71 23.10 -1.44 21.77
CA ILE A 71 21.62 -1.34 21.70
C ILE A 71 21.09 -2.07 20.48
N ARG A 72 21.57 -1.75 19.27
CA ARG A 72 21.07 -2.39 18.04
C ARG A 72 21.43 -3.88 17.98
N ALA A 73 22.53 -4.31 18.57
CA ALA A 73 22.87 -5.73 18.65
C ALA A 73 21.87 -6.55 19.51
N LYS A 74 21.24 -5.92 20.50
CA LYS A 74 20.25 -6.55 21.39
C LYS A 74 18.81 -6.33 20.92
N SER A 75 18.53 -5.20 20.32
CA SER A 75 17.22 -4.79 19.81
C SER A 75 17.43 -4.02 18.49
N PRO A 76 17.42 -4.72 17.34
CA PRO A 76 17.75 -4.13 16.05
C PRO A 76 16.87 -2.91 15.69
N ASP A 77 15.61 -2.93 16.10
CA ASP A 77 14.60 -1.94 15.74
C ASP A 77 14.45 -0.80 16.78
N TYR A 78 15.17 -0.85 17.91
CA TYR A 78 15.00 0.07 19.05
C TYR A 78 14.91 1.55 18.65
N TRP A 79 15.80 2.03 17.78
CA TRP A 79 15.84 3.43 17.37
C TRP A 79 14.69 3.77 16.43
N ALA A 80 14.37 2.86 15.50
CA ALA A 80 13.29 3.02 14.57
C ALA A 80 11.93 2.93 15.28
N ASP A 81 11.73 1.94 16.15
CA ASP A 81 10.51 1.80 16.96
C ASP A 81 10.21 3.05 17.78
N PHE A 82 11.23 3.65 18.41
CA PHE A 82 11.04 4.88 19.18
C PHE A 82 10.50 6.02 18.30
N ILE A 83 11.13 6.25 17.17
CA ILE A 83 10.75 7.35 16.26
C ILE A 83 9.38 7.09 15.61
N VAL A 84 9.13 5.85 15.16
CA VAL A 84 7.84 5.47 14.56
C VAL A 84 6.71 5.62 15.57
N ASN A 85 6.86 5.08 16.79
CA ASN A 85 5.84 5.21 17.83
C ASN A 85 5.59 6.68 18.22
N PHE A 86 6.65 7.49 18.30
CA PHE A 86 6.50 8.91 18.59
C PHE A 86 5.65 9.61 17.53
N PHE A 87 6.03 9.50 16.26
CA PHE A 87 5.29 10.18 15.18
C PHE A 87 3.91 9.57 14.93
N SER A 88 3.70 8.28 15.23
CA SER A 88 2.36 7.68 15.19
C SER A 88 1.38 8.30 16.18
N MET A 89 1.87 8.79 17.33
CA MET A 89 1.02 9.48 18.32
C MET A 89 0.68 10.93 17.92
N PHE A 90 1.44 11.53 17.01
CA PHE A 90 1.34 12.94 16.63
C PHE A 90 1.11 13.14 15.12
N GLN A 91 0.34 12.25 14.48
CA GLN A 91 0.13 12.27 13.03
C GLN A 91 -0.52 13.55 12.50
N ASP A 92 -1.28 14.25 13.34
CA ASP A 92 -2.02 15.46 12.96
C ASP A 92 -1.24 16.75 13.22
N GLU A 93 -0.04 16.68 13.85
CA GLU A 93 0.74 17.87 14.21
C GLU A 93 1.56 18.43 13.04
N TRP A 94 1.95 17.58 12.10
CA TRP A 94 2.77 17.97 10.95
C TRP A 94 2.22 17.40 9.65
N ASP A 95 2.30 18.21 8.57
CA ASP A 95 2.06 17.71 7.21
C ASP A 95 3.19 16.78 6.76
N TYR A 96 4.45 17.15 7.11
CA TYR A 96 5.66 16.42 6.74
C TYR A 96 6.62 16.22 7.91
N VAL A 97 7.21 15.03 7.98
CA VAL A 97 8.37 14.73 8.84
C VAL A 97 9.52 14.29 7.95
N ILE A 98 10.68 14.92 8.07
CA ILE A 98 11.88 14.63 7.28
C ILE A 98 12.95 14.00 8.19
N LEU A 99 13.44 12.82 7.81
CA LEU A 99 14.43 12.04 8.54
C LEU A 99 15.70 11.87 7.68
N PRO A 100 16.70 12.80 7.79
CA PRO A 100 17.85 12.85 6.87
C PRO A 100 18.96 11.85 7.20
N ASP A 101 18.78 10.99 8.19
CA ASP A 101 19.77 10.02 8.62
C ASP A 101 19.32 8.56 8.51
N CYS A 102 18.41 8.25 7.57
CA CYS A 102 17.98 6.89 7.28
C CYS A 102 19.17 6.06 6.72
N ARG A 103 19.52 4.97 7.41
CA ARG A 103 20.69 4.14 7.12
C ARG A 103 20.41 2.65 7.03
N PHE A 104 19.27 2.20 7.53
CA PHE A 104 18.90 0.78 7.57
C PHE A 104 17.49 0.57 7.04
N PRO A 105 17.21 -0.59 6.41
CA PRO A 105 15.88 -0.90 5.86
C PRO A 105 14.75 -0.75 6.89
N ASN A 106 14.94 -1.26 8.10
CA ASN A 106 13.93 -1.21 9.17
C ASN A 106 13.53 0.22 9.57
N GLU A 107 14.41 1.21 9.40
CA GLU A 107 14.11 2.62 9.68
C GLU A 107 13.04 3.20 8.74
N TYR A 108 12.91 2.65 7.54
CA TYR A 108 11.88 3.00 6.57
C TYR A 108 10.69 2.03 6.62
N GLU A 109 10.96 0.73 6.67
CA GLU A 109 9.93 -0.32 6.62
C GLU A 109 8.94 -0.22 7.78
N LEU A 110 9.42 0.08 9.00
CA LEU A 110 8.55 0.19 10.17
C LEU A 110 7.54 1.34 10.05
N PHE A 111 7.88 2.45 9.41
CA PHE A 111 6.90 3.50 9.09
C PHE A 111 5.83 2.99 8.12
N LYS A 112 6.21 2.27 7.07
CA LYS A 112 5.25 1.65 6.13
C LYS A 112 4.33 0.65 6.83
N TYR A 113 4.88 -0.22 7.68
CA TYR A 113 4.07 -1.19 8.45
C TYR A 113 3.13 -0.52 9.44
N SER A 114 3.45 0.66 9.95
CA SER A 114 2.55 1.44 10.82
C SER A 114 1.43 2.16 10.06
N GLY A 115 1.37 2.05 8.72
CA GLY A 115 0.38 2.69 7.88
C GLY A 115 0.60 4.20 7.66
N ILE A 116 1.78 4.72 8.00
CA ILE A 116 2.14 6.11 7.73
C ILE A 116 2.65 6.23 6.29
N ASP A 117 2.08 7.18 5.53
CA ASP A 117 2.54 7.51 4.18
C ASP A 117 4.04 7.92 4.22
N THR A 118 4.89 7.08 3.63
CA THR A 118 6.35 7.20 3.78
C THR A 118 7.04 7.00 2.44
N VAL A 119 7.97 7.89 2.12
CA VAL A 119 8.82 7.82 0.93
C VAL A 119 10.29 7.74 1.31
N LEU A 120 11.06 6.97 0.54
CA LEU A 120 12.50 6.79 0.70
C LEU A 120 13.26 7.50 -0.43
N VAL A 121 14.06 8.49 -0.07
CA VAL A 121 14.83 9.32 -0.99
C VAL A 121 16.32 9.00 -0.86
N ARG A 122 17.02 8.79 -1.98
CA ARG A 122 18.49 8.64 -2.03
C ARG A 122 19.12 9.92 -2.52
N VAL A 123 20.05 10.52 -1.75
CA VAL A 123 20.91 11.60 -2.22
C VAL A 123 22.25 11.02 -2.63
N VAL A 124 22.60 11.17 -3.89
CA VAL A 124 23.86 10.69 -4.49
C VAL A 124 24.70 11.86 -4.94
N ARG A 125 25.99 11.84 -4.61
CA ARG A 125 26.97 12.79 -5.11
C ARG A 125 28.03 12.06 -5.93
N PRO A 126 27.82 11.92 -7.24
CA PRO A 126 28.76 11.23 -8.13
C PRO A 126 30.15 11.87 -8.05
N ASN A 127 31.18 11.05 -8.19
CA ASN A 127 32.59 11.49 -8.19
C ASN A 127 33.06 12.18 -6.90
N PHE A 128 32.26 12.16 -5.83
CA PHE A 128 32.66 12.72 -4.54
C PHE A 128 33.67 11.79 -3.84
N ILE A 129 34.82 12.34 -3.47
CA ILE A 129 35.84 11.60 -2.74
C ILE A 129 35.46 11.62 -1.24
N SER A 130 35.11 10.45 -0.73
CA SER A 130 34.70 10.31 0.68
C SER A 130 35.87 10.63 1.62
N PRO A 131 35.67 11.43 2.66
CA PRO A 131 36.67 11.66 3.70
C PRO A 131 36.78 10.49 4.71
N LEU A 132 35.95 9.47 4.58
CA LEU A 132 35.94 8.29 5.44
C LEU A 132 37.06 7.32 5.04
N THR A 133 37.64 6.61 6.03
CA THR A 133 38.57 5.51 5.74
C THR A 133 37.86 4.36 5.02
N PRO A 134 38.58 3.45 4.33
CA PRO A 134 37.96 2.29 3.69
C PRO A 134 37.12 1.45 4.67
N GLU A 135 37.58 1.27 5.89
CA GLU A 135 36.87 0.51 6.94
C GLU A 135 35.54 1.22 7.33
N GLN A 136 35.58 2.54 7.46
CA GLN A 136 34.38 3.34 7.75
C GLN A 136 33.39 3.32 6.59
N GLN A 137 33.86 3.33 5.33
CA GLN A 137 33.01 3.22 4.16
C GLN A 137 32.35 1.85 4.04
N ALA A 138 33.02 0.78 4.48
CA ALA A 138 32.51 -0.58 4.47
C ALA A 138 31.57 -0.88 5.67
N HIS A 139 31.44 0.06 6.59
CA HIS A 139 30.56 -0.15 7.78
C HIS A 139 29.09 -0.29 7.37
N LYS A 140 28.34 -1.16 8.08
CA LYS A 140 26.93 -1.44 7.77
C LYS A 140 26.07 -0.18 7.66
N SER A 141 26.31 0.84 8.49
CA SER A 141 25.56 2.11 8.42
C SER A 141 25.80 2.92 7.14
N GLU A 142 26.81 2.59 6.34
CA GLU A 142 27.07 3.22 5.06
C GLU A 142 26.66 2.33 3.88
N THR A 143 26.45 1.01 4.09
CA THR A 143 26.24 0.04 3.01
C THR A 143 24.88 -0.67 3.04
N ALA A 144 24.16 -0.67 4.17
CA ALA A 144 22.94 -1.45 4.34
C ALA A 144 21.79 -1.12 3.35
N LEU A 145 21.82 0.06 2.73
CA LEU A 145 20.84 0.50 1.73
C LEU A 145 21.45 0.62 0.32
N ASP A 146 22.61 0.03 0.04
CA ASP A 146 23.26 0.20 -1.28
C ASP A 146 22.47 -0.52 -2.40
N ASP A 147 21.92 -1.69 -2.12
CA ASP A 147 21.12 -2.49 -3.04
C ASP A 147 19.61 -2.34 -2.80
N TYR A 148 19.19 -1.32 -2.00
CA TYR A 148 17.80 -1.10 -1.66
C TYR A 148 17.10 -0.26 -2.74
N HIS A 149 15.80 -0.51 -2.95
CA HIS A 149 15.00 0.29 -3.86
C HIS A 149 14.62 1.63 -3.21
N PHE A 150 14.76 2.73 -3.96
CA PHE A 150 14.40 4.08 -3.54
C PHE A 150 13.26 4.61 -4.38
N ASP A 151 12.30 5.28 -3.74
CA ASP A 151 11.18 5.93 -4.44
C ASP A 151 11.71 7.11 -5.30
N TYR A 152 12.74 7.82 -4.79
CA TYR A 152 13.36 8.94 -5.48
C TYR A 152 14.89 8.94 -5.33
N VAL A 153 15.58 9.36 -6.40
CA VAL A 153 17.03 9.55 -6.37
C VAL A 153 17.39 10.98 -6.77
N ILE A 154 18.02 11.73 -5.86
CA ILE A 154 18.49 13.09 -6.07
C ILE A 154 19.98 13.05 -6.42
N GLN A 155 20.34 13.50 -7.62
CA GLN A 155 21.74 13.74 -8.02
C GLN A 155 22.18 15.10 -7.49
N ASN A 156 23.21 15.10 -6.62
CA ASN A 156 23.82 16.31 -6.06
C ASN A 156 25.25 16.45 -6.63
N ASP A 157 25.33 16.65 -7.92
CA ASP A 157 26.61 16.66 -8.69
C ASP A 157 27.02 18.05 -9.19
N GLU A 158 26.15 19.04 -9.02
CA GLU A 158 26.39 20.41 -9.45
C GLU A 158 26.35 21.39 -8.23
N ASP A 159 25.83 22.59 -8.42
CA ASP A 159 25.71 23.61 -7.40
C ASP A 159 24.42 23.52 -6.57
N LEU A 160 24.29 24.43 -5.59
CA LEU A 160 23.11 24.47 -4.70
C LEU A 160 21.83 24.89 -5.44
N ASP A 161 21.94 25.65 -6.53
CA ASP A 161 20.74 26.10 -7.27
C ASP A 161 20.16 24.93 -8.07
N LYS A 162 21.00 24.06 -8.62
CA LYS A 162 20.59 22.83 -9.27
C LYS A 162 19.94 21.86 -8.26
N LEU A 163 20.58 21.67 -7.10
CA LEU A 163 20.00 20.87 -6.04
C LEU A 163 18.63 21.40 -5.61
N ARG A 164 18.49 22.72 -5.48
CA ARG A 164 17.21 23.38 -5.15
C ARG A 164 16.16 23.14 -6.22
N ALA A 165 16.52 23.19 -7.50
CA ALA A 165 15.60 22.87 -8.60
C ALA A 165 15.14 21.40 -8.55
N THR A 166 16.04 20.46 -8.28
CA THR A 166 15.70 19.03 -8.13
C THR A 166 14.78 18.80 -6.94
N VAL A 167 15.03 19.47 -5.80
CA VAL A 167 14.14 19.43 -4.62
C VAL A 167 12.76 20.00 -4.94
N ALA A 168 12.66 21.07 -5.76
CA ALA A 168 11.38 21.61 -6.18
C ALA A 168 10.55 20.61 -7.02
N ILE A 169 11.22 19.87 -7.92
CA ILE A 169 10.59 18.81 -8.70
C ILE A 169 10.06 17.72 -7.75
N LEU A 170 10.89 17.25 -6.82
CA LEU A 170 10.46 16.24 -5.82
C LEU A 170 9.23 16.71 -5.04
N ILE A 171 9.18 17.97 -4.59
CA ILE A 171 8.00 18.51 -3.88
C ILE A 171 6.77 18.47 -4.79
N THR A 172 6.91 18.86 -6.07
CA THR A 172 5.81 18.80 -7.02
C THR A 172 5.26 17.38 -7.17
N GLU A 173 6.13 16.40 -7.24
CA GLU A 173 5.74 14.98 -7.32
C GLU A 173 5.09 14.48 -6.03
N LEU A 174 5.63 14.85 -4.86
CA LEU A 174 5.08 14.49 -3.55
C LEU A 174 3.70 15.13 -3.26
N GLU A 175 3.44 16.31 -3.82
CA GLU A 175 2.17 17.04 -3.67
C GLU A 175 1.20 16.78 -4.83
N SER A 176 1.65 16.13 -5.90
CA SER A 176 0.76 15.74 -7.00
C SER A 176 -0.22 14.66 -6.50
N PRO A 177 -1.51 14.80 -6.78
CA PRO A 177 -2.44 13.73 -6.51
C PRO A 177 -1.99 12.47 -7.28
N PRO A 178 -2.15 11.28 -6.72
CA PRO A 178 -1.83 10.05 -7.44
C PRO A 178 -2.58 10.03 -8.76
N THR A 179 -1.92 9.57 -9.83
CA THR A 179 -2.58 9.45 -11.14
C THR A 179 -3.85 8.61 -10.99
N PRO A 180 -5.02 9.15 -11.34
CA PRO A 180 -6.26 8.40 -11.21
C PRO A 180 -6.18 7.07 -11.96
N LEU A 181 -6.50 5.99 -11.29
CA LEU A 181 -6.61 4.66 -11.87
C LEU A 181 -8.04 4.36 -12.27
N THR A 182 -8.23 3.57 -13.30
CA THR A 182 -9.50 2.93 -13.62
C THR A 182 -9.52 1.55 -12.97
N ILE A 183 -10.26 1.42 -11.86
CA ILE A 183 -10.33 0.20 -11.06
C ILE A 183 -11.65 -0.51 -11.37
N LEU A 184 -11.51 -1.72 -11.91
CA LEU A 184 -12.62 -2.63 -12.16
C LEU A 184 -12.72 -3.63 -11.01
N PHE A 185 -13.91 -3.92 -10.52
CA PHE A 185 -14.14 -4.92 -9.47
C PHE A 185 -15.46 -5.64 -9.66
N ASP A 186 -15.49 -6.93 -9.29
CA ASP A 186 -16.74 -7.70 -9.32
C ASP A 186 -17.67 -7.30 -8.18
N ALA A 187 -18.95 -7.57 -8.36
CA ALA A 187 -19.96 -7.49 -7.30
C ALA A 187 -19.93 -8.75 -6.45
N ASP A 188 -20.27 -9.89 -7.09
CA ASP A 188 -20.56 -11.15 -6.45
C ASP A 188 -19.31 -11.71 -5.76
N ASP A 189 -19.38 -11.93 -4.44
CA ASP A 189 -18.30 -12.45 -3.60
C ASP A 189 -16.99 -11.66 -3.58
N VAL A 190 -17.00 -10.46 -4.16
CA VAL A 190 -15.91 -9.47 -4.08
C VAL A 190 -16.37 -8.24 -3.30
N ALA A 191 -17.33 -7.48 -3.82
CA ALA A 191 -17.85 -6.29 -3.13
C ALA A 191 -18.98 -6.64 -2.15
N GLU A 192 -19.75 -7.71 -2.41
CA GLU A 192 -20.86 -8.17 -1.59
C GLU A 192 -20.85 -9.71 -1.46
N ASN A 193 -21.64 -10.26 -0.51
CA ASN A 193 -21.57 -11.63 -0.01
C ASN A 193 -22.57 -12.59 -0.66
N LEU A 194 -22.64 -12.68 -1.99
CA LEU A 194 -23.63 -13.50 -2.70
C LEU A 194 -23.59 -14.96 -2.26
N LEU A 195 -22.42 -15.60 -2.24
CA LEU A 195 -22.28 -17.02 -1.95
C LEU A 195 -22.83 -17.40 -0.56
N ASN A 196 -22.56 -16.59 0.45
CA ASN A 196 -23.10 -16.82 1.80
C ASN A 196 -24.63 -16.78 1.77
N CYS A 197 -25.22 -15.72 1.19
CA CYS A 197 -26.67 -15.57 1.12
C CYS A 197 -27.31 -16.68 0.27
N TRP A 198 -26.63 -17.13 -0.77
CA TRP A 198 -27.10 -18.22 -1.63
C TRP A 198 -27.10 -19.55 -0.89
N VAL A 199 -26.03 -19.91 -0.20
CA VAL A 199 -25.94 -21.12 0.65
C VAL A 199 -27.01 -21.09 1.74
N ASP A 200 -27.16 -19.97 2.46
CA ASP A 200 -28.12 -19.83 3.54
C ASP A 200 -29.56 -20.00 3.02
N LEU A 201 -29.89 -19.38 1.89
CA LEU A 201 -31.22 -19.48 1.30
C LEU A 201 -31.55 -20.90 0.78
N LEU A 202 -30.56 -21.63 0.24
CA LEU A 202 -30.74 -23.03 -0.14
C LEU A 202 -30.96 -23.92 1.09
N ASN A 203 -30.17 -23.72 2.14
CA ASN A 203 -30.31 -24.45 3.39
C ASN A 203 -31.66 -24.21 4.02
N GLU A 204 -32.10 -22.96 4.12
CA GLU A 204 -33.42 -22.58 4.64
C GLU A 204 -34.57 -23.19 3.84
N ARG A 205 -34.49 -23.11 2.50
CA ARG A 205 -35.59 -23.50 1.59
C ARG A 205 -35.73 -25.03 1.43
N TYR A 206 -34.62 -25.74 1.45
CA TYR A 206 -34.60 -27.18 1.13
C TYR A 206 -34.17 -28.07 2.30
N GLY A 207 -33.93 -27.49 3.49
CA GLY A 207 -33.55 -28.24 4.69
C GLY A 207 -32.16 -28.90 4.58
N THR A 208 -31.27 -28.32 3.83
CA THR A 208 -29.85 -28.74 3.72
C THR A 208 -29.03 -28.08 4.85
N SER A 209 -27.75 -28.46 5.00
CA SER A 209 -26.86 -27.93 6.04
C SER A 209 -25.42 -27.78 5.49
N VAL A 210 -25.30 -27.24 4.32
CA VAL A 210 -23.99 -26.98 3.66
C VAL A 210 -23.36 -25.75 4.30
N ALA A 211 -22.08 -25.82 4.67
CA ALA A 211 -21.33 -24.67 5.13
C ALA A 211 -20.75 -23.89 3.94
N PHE A 212 -20.51 -22.59 4.12
CA PHE A 212 -19.87 -21.75 3.11
C PHE A 212 -18.51 -22.34 2.66
N GLU A 213 -17.73 -22.85 3.60
CA GLU A 213 -16.42 -23.44 3.39
C GLU A 213 -16.46 -24.75 2.58
N ASP A 214 -17.62 -25.38 2.46
CA ASP A 214 -17.81 -26.61 1.69
C ASP A 214 -17.98 -26.36 0.19
N VAL A 215 -18.20 -25.13 -0.23
CA VAL A 215 -18.31 -24.74 -1.64
C VAL A 215 -16.90 -24.64 -2.25
N LYS A 216 -16.35 -25.77 -2.66
CA LYS A 216 -14.97 -25.88 -3.19
C LYS A 216 -14.86 -25.73 -4.70
N ASP A 217 -15.98 -25.61 -5.40
CA ASP A 217 -16.04 -25.54 -6.86
C ASP A 217 -16.98 -24.42 -7.31
N TRP A 218 -16.71 -23.87 -8.48
CA TRP A 218 -17.57 -22.90 -9.13
C TRP A 218 -18.98 -23.43 -9.45
N ASP A 219 -19.08 -24.75 -9.67
CA ASP A 219 -20.39 -25.42 -9.83
C ASP A 219 -21.02 -25.71 -8.47
N MET A 220 -21.89 -24.82 -8.03
CA MET A 220 -22.65 -24.92 -6.80
C MET A 220 -23.43 -26.23 -6.65
N THR A 221 -23.74 -26.96 -7.73
CA THR A 221 -24.45 -28.25 -7.63
C THR A 221 -23.61 -29.32 -6.95
N LEU A 222 -22.29 -29.20 -6.98
CA LEU A 222 -21.39 -30.14 -6.29
C LEU A 222 -21.49 -30.03 -4.76
N ALA A 223 -21.76 -28.86 -4.24
CA ALA A 223 -21.98 -28.63 -2.80
C ALA A 223 -23.40 -29.08 -2.37
N PHE A 224 -24.36 -29.12 -3.31
CA PHE A 224 -25.76 -29.50 -3.03
C PHE A 224 -26.20 -30.72 -3.85
N PRO A 225 -25.59 -31.91 -3.64
CA PRO A 225 -25.81 -33.09 -4.50
C PRO A 225 -27.24 -33.66 -4.44
N THR A 226 -28.02 -33.28 -3.43
CA THR A 226 -29.42 -33.67 -3.28
C THR A 226 -30.40 -32.76 -4.03
N LEU A 227 -29.94 -31.61 -4.52
CA LEU A 227 -30.76 -30.63 -5.20
C LEU A 227 -30.53 -30.70 -6.72
N THR A 228 -31.60 -30.45 -7.47
CA THR A 228 -31.49 -30.28 -8.92
C THR A 228 -30.81 -28.95 -9.28
N LYS A 229 -30.19 -28.87 -10.45
CA LYS A 229 -29.61 -27.63 -10.98
C LYS A 229 -30.63 -26.48 -10.99
N GLN A 230 -31.90 -26.76 -11.32
CA GLN A 230 -32.95 -25.76 -11.30
C GLN A 230 -33.24 -25.23 -9.86
N GLN A 231 -33.17 -26.07 -8.85
CA GLN A 231 -33.33 -25.67 -7.44
C GLN A 231 -32.15 -24.81 -7.00
N VAL A 232 -30.92 -25.24 -7.30
CA VAL A 232 -29.69 -24.54 -6.91
C VAL A 232 -29.64 -23.15 -7.54
N PHE A 233 -29.78 -23.03 -8.85
CA PHE A 233 -29.68 -21.76 -9.58
C PHE A 233 -30.98 -20.95 -9.62
N GLY A 234 -32.14 -21.60 -9.37
CA GLY A 234 -33.43 -20.94 -9.40
C GLY A 234 -33.59 -19.85 -8.32
N VAL A 235 -32.89 -19.93 -7.22
CA VAL A 235 -32.92 -18.90 -6.16
C VAL A 235 -32.30 -17.58 -6.60
N LEU A 236 -31.38 -17.60 -7.57
CA LEU A 236 -30.80 -16.37 -8.16
C LEU A 236 -31.83 -15.54 -8.94
N LEU A 237 -32.95 -16.15 -9.32
CA LEU A 237 -34.06 -15.48 -10.01
C LEU A 237 -35.09 -14.90 -9.04
N ASN A 238 -34.83 -15.01 -7.73
CA ASN A 238 -35.74 -14.53 -6.70
C ASN A 238 -35.19 -13.24 -6.09
N ASP A 239 -35.96 -12.18 -6.07
CA ASP A 239 -35.61 -10.88 -5.51
C ASP A 239 -35.23 -10.96 -4.02
N GLU A 240 -35.76 -11.98 -3.29
CA GLU A 240 -35.46 -12.22 -1.88
C GLU A 240 -33.95 -12.36 -1.62
N LEU A 241 -33.22 -13.09 -2.48
CA LEU A 241 -31.78 -13.27 -2.34
C LEU A 241 -31.05 -11.92 -2.42
N TRP A 242 -31.37 -11.12 -3.43
CA TRP A 242 -30.73 -9.83 -3.65
C TRP A 242 -30.95 -8.85 -2.51
N HIS A 243 -32.09 -8.91 -1.83
CA HIS A 243 -32.38 -8.08 -0.65
C HIS A 243 -31.61 -8.52 0.61
N LYS A 244 -31.14 -9.77 0.68
CA LYS A 244 -30.34 -10.28 1.82
C LYS A 244 -28.85 -9.88 1.72
N LEU A 245 -28.36 -9.49 0.55
CA LEU A 245 -26.95 -9.16 0.34
C LEU A 245 -26.46 -8.05 1.27
N GLN A 246 -25.23 -8.21 1.73
CA GLN A 246 -24.50 -7.24 2.54
C GLN A 246 -23.13 -6.94 1.91
N PRO A 247 -22.58 -5.76 2.10
CA PRO A 247 -21.23 -5.47 1.67
C PRO A 247 -20.21 -6.42 2.32
N MET A 248 -19.19 -6.82 1.56
CA MET A 248 -18.05 -7.52 2.13
C MET A 248 -17.36 -6.68 3.21
N PRO A 249 -16.84 -7.28 4.29
CA PRO A 249 -16.12 -6.56 5.31
C PRO A 249 -14.98 -5.72 4.71
N GLY A 250 -15.01 -4.41 4.92
CA GLY A 250 -14.03 -3.46 4.41
C GLY A 250 -14.30 -2.89 3.02
N SER A 251 -15.16 -3.52 2.19
CA SER A 251 -15.40 -3.09 0.80
C SER A 251 -15.90 -1.64 0.70
N GLN A 252 -16.90 -1.27 1.50
CA GLN A 252 -17.44 0.10 1.47
C GLN A 252 -16.38 1.14 1.82
N ARG A 253 -15.60 0.88 2.87
CA ARG A 253 -14.57 1.81 3.33
C ARG A 253 -13.46 2.00 2.28
N VAL A 254 -12.98 0.91 1.69
CA VAL A 254 -11.90 0.97 0.71
C VAL A 254 -12.37 1.59 -0.59
N LEU A 255 -13.53 1.19 -1.10
CA LEU A 255 -14.11 1.76 -2.32
C LEU A 255 -14.43 3.26 -2.16
N GLN A 256 -14.99 3.68 -1.01
CA GLN A 256 -15.21 5.09 -0.72
C GLN A 256 -13.89 5.87 -0.68
N LYS A 257 -12.85 5.32 -0.02
CA LYS A 257 -11.50 5.91 0.00
C LYS A 257 -10.97 6.15 -1.41
N TRP A 258 -11.06 5.15 -2.31
CA TRP A 258 -10.59 5.28 -3.69
C TRP A 258 -11.40 6.28 -4.50
N TYR A 259 -12.72 6.32 -4.29
CA TYR A 259 -13.60 7.32 -4.88
C TYR A 259 -13.18 8.74 -4.48
N ASP A 260 -12.95 8.96 -3.18
CA ASP A 260 -12.52 10.26 -2.62
C ASP A 260 -11.11 10.65 -3.10
N GLN A 261 -10.26 9.68 -3.42
CA GLN A 261 -8.94 9.89 -4.03
C GLN A 261 -9.02 10.22 -5.55
N GLY A 262 -10.21 10.17 -6.14
CA GLY A 262 -10.44 10.49 -7.54
C GLY A 262 -10.19 9.34 -8.53
N HIS A 263 -10.04 8.10 -8.03
CA HIS A 263 -9.98 6.93 -8.90
C HIS A 263 -11.32 6.70 -9.62
N GLN A 264 -11.27 6.20 -10.84
CA GLN A 264 -12.43 5.82 -11.64
C GLN A 264 -12.84 4.39 -11.26
N LEU A 265 -13.97 4.25 -10.59
CA LEU A 265 -14.45 2.96 -10.08
C LEU A 265 -15.56 2.40 -10.98
N TYR A 266 -15.39 1.16 -11.45
CA TYR A 266 -16.44 0.47 -12.19
C TYR A 266 -16.66 -0.93 -11.65
N MET A 267 -17.88 -1.19 -11.20
CA MET A 267 -18.32 -2.54 -10.85
C MET A 267 -18.70 -3.30 -12.11
N VAL A 268 -17.94 -4.34 -12.43
CA VAL A 268 -18.14 -5.17 -13.64
C VAL A 268 -18.66 -6.52 -13.23
N THR A 269 -19.95 -6.77 -13.44
CA THR A 269 -20.62 -7.98 -12.95
C THR A 269 -21.49 -8.64 -14.00
N ALA A 270 -21.63 -9.96 -13.91
CA ALA A 270 -22.60 -10.70 -14.73
C ALA A 270 -23.96 -10.75 -14.01
N SER A 271 -25.04 -10.70 -14.76
CA SER A 271 -26.39 -10.86 -14.20
C SER A 271 -27.34 -11.44 -15.24
N ASP A 272 -28.32 -12.23 -14.77
CA ASP A 272 -29.46 -12.58 -15.60
C ASP A 272 -30.31 -11.33 -15.86
N TYR A 273 -30.76 -11.14 -17.09
CA TYR A 273 -31.53 -9.96 -17.48
C TYR A 273 -32.81 -9.74 -16.65
N ARG A 274 -33.36 -10.81 -16.04
CA ARG A 274 -34.56 -10.76 -15.20
C ARG A 274 -34.30 -10.12 -13.82
N THR A 275 -33.05 -10.20 -13.35
CA THR A 275 -32.65 -9.72 -12.02
C THR A 275 -31.68 -8.54 -12.07
N CYS A 276 -31.32 -8.07 -13.26
CA CYS A 276 -30.45 -6.88 -13.41
C CYS A 276 -30.93 -5.69 -12.60
N LYS A 277 -32.23 -5.40 -12.63
CA LYS A 277 -32.80 -4.24 -11.95
C LYS A 277 -32.59 -4.32 -10.45
N VAL A 278 -33.05 -5.41 -9.81
CA VAL A 278 -32.95 -5.58 -8.35
C VAL A 278 -31.49 -5.62 -7.89
N LYS A 279 -30.60 -6.27 -8.66
CA LYS A 279 -29.17 -6.31 -8.38
C LYS A 279 -28.55 -4.91 -8.40
N VAL A 280 -28.79 -4.12 -9.44
CA VAL A 280 -28.28 -2.75 -9.56
C VAL A 280 -28.82 -1.85 -8.45
N GLU A 281 -30.14 -1.89 -8.19
CA GLU A 281 -30.76 -1.12 -7.11
C GLU A 281 -30.14 -1.47 -5.74
N ARG A 282 -29.86 -2.75 -5.50
CA ARG A 282 -29.23 -3.18 -4.25
C ARG A 282 -27.78 -2.74 -4.12
N ILE A 283 -26.99 -2.82 -5.20
CA ILE A 283 -25.61 -2.32 -5.26
C ILE A 283 -25.58 -0.83 -4.92
N LEU A 284 -26.43 -0.02 -5.54
CA LEU A 284 -26.49 1.43 -5.29
C LEU A 284 -26.92 1.78 -3.86
N GLN A 285 -27.72 0.92 -3.23
CA GLN A 285 -28.04 1.08 -1.79
C GLN A 285 -26.85 0.77 -0.88
N MET A 286 -26.07 -0.24 -1.22
CA MET A 286 -24.87 -0.64 -0.45
C MET A 286 -23.69 0.33 -0.65
N PHE A 287 -23.54 0.89 -1.86
CA PHE A 287 -22.46 1.79 -2.23
C PHE A 287 -23.01 3.14 -2.75
N PRO A 288 -23.53 4.01 -1.85
CA PRO A 288 -24.28 5.21 -2.23
C PRO A 288 -23.41 6.32 -2.89
N PHE A 289 -22.11 6.17 -2.90
CA PHE A 289 -21.18 7.04 -3.64
C PHE A 289 -21.03 6.63 -5.11
N LEU A 290 -21.51 5.45 -5.51
CA LEU A 290 -21.60 5.04 -6.90
C LEU A 290 -22.97 5.42 -7.46
N ASP A 291 -23.04 5.65 -8.76
CA ASP A 291 -24.28 5.77 -9.53
C ASP A 291 -24.36 4.67 -10.60
N TRP A 292 -25.44 4.65 -11.38
CA TRP A 292 -25.64 3.63 -12.39
C TRP A 292 -24.57 3.63 -13.51
N GLU A 293 -23.88 4.75 -13.73
CA GLU A 293 -22.80 4.87 -14.73
C GLU A 293 -21.53 4.11 -14.32
N HIS A 294 -21.38 3.83 -13.01
CA HIS A 294 -20.30 3.02 -12.45
C HIS A 294 -20.55 1.50 -12.56
N ILE A 295 -21.69 1.06 -13.13
CA ILE A 295 -22.08 -0.36 -13.18
C ILE A 295 -22.08 -0.87 -14.61
N ILE A 296 -21.23 -1.85 -14.89
CA ILE A 296 -21.11 -2.50 -16.20
C ILE A 296 -21.61 -3.95 -16.08
N LEU A 297 -22.66 -4.26 -16.82
CA LEU A 297 -23.15 -5.64 -16.92
C LEU A 297 -22.43 -6.36 -18.05
N ALA A 298 -21.50 -7.24 -17.73
CA ALA A 298 -20.72 -7.99 -18.71
C ALA A 298 -20.40 -9.40 -18.23
N SER A 299 -20.71 -10.41 -19.02
CA SER A 299 -20.32 -11.80 -18.79
C SER A 299 -18.87 -12.08 -19.21
N ASN A 300 -18.32 -11.32 -20.15
CA ASN A 300 -16.91 -11.37 -20.54
C ASN A 300 -16.21 -10.09 -20.08
N LYS A 301 -15.66 -10.12 -18.86
CA LYS A 301 -15.02 -8.96 -18.23
C LYS A 301 -13.73 -8.53 -18.92
N GLN A 302 -13.08 -9.42 -19.68
CA GLN A 302 -11.86 -9.12 -20.45
C GLN A 302 -12.11 -8.12 -21.60
N MET A 303 -13.36 -7.87 -21.96
CA MET A 303 -13.71 -6.82 -22.92
C MET A 303 -13.73 -5.41 -22.32
N VAL A 304 -13.73 -5.30 -20.99
CA VAL A 304 -13.74 -4.03 -20.28
C VAL A 304 -12.30 -3.58 -20.01
N ARG A 305 -11.99 -2.33 -20.34
CA ARG A 305 -10.66 -1.77 -20.15
C ARG A 305 -10.57 -1.08 -18.80
N GLY A 306 -9.47 -1.32 -18.10
CA GLY A 306 -9.12 -0.68 -16.83
C GLY A 306 -7.67 -0.93 -16.50
N ASP A 307 -7.19 -0.29 -15.46
CA ASP A 307 -5.82 -0.47 -14.95
C ASP A 307 -5.72 -1.69 -14.05
N ILE A 308 -6.78 -1.98 -13.30
CA ILE A 308 -6.86 -3.08 -12.32
C ILE A 308 -8.19 -3.81 -12.52
N LEU A 309 -8.19 -5.14 -12.37
CA LEU A 309 -9.41 -5.92 -12.16
C LEU A 309 -9.28 -6.76 -10.87
N ILE A 310 -10.27 -6.63 -10.00
CA ILE A 310 -10.44 -7.41 -8.77
C ILE A 310 -11.62 -8.37 -8.98
N ASP A 311 -11.37 -9.67 -8.88
CA ASP A 311 -12.37 -10.70 -9.17
C ASP A 311 -12.08 -11.96 -8.34
N ASP A 312 -13.07 -12.79 -8.05
CA ASP A 312 -12.90 -14.10 -7.43
C ASP A 312 -12.82 -15.23 -8.45
N GLY A 313 -13.22 -14.96 -9.70
CA GLY A 313 -13.17 -15.88 -10.83
C GLY A 313 -11.88 -15.78 -11.63
N ILE A 314 -10.99 -16.78 -11.51
CA ILE A 314 -9.73 -16.84 -12.26
C ILE A 314 -9.91 -16.66 -13.76
N HIS A 315 -10.99 -17.21 -14.31
CA HIS A 315 -11.28 -17.14 -15.74
C HIS A 315 -11.51 -15.70 -16.24
N ASN A 316 -11.89 -14.77 -15.36
CA ASN A 316 -12.02 -13.35 -15.66
C ASN A 316 -10.66 -12.62 -15.66
N LEU A 317 -9.69 -13.11 -14.89
CA LEU A 317 -8.38 -12.51 -14.71
C LEU A 317 -7.35 -12.99 -15.73
N VAL A 318 -7.38 -14.29 -16.07
CA VAL A 318 -6.46 -14.86 -17.08
C VAL A 318 -6.72 -14.21 -18.43
N ASN A 319 -5.69 -13.81 -19.17
CA ASN A 319 -5.76 -13.15 -20.48
C ASN A 319 -6.32 -11.72 -20.51
N GLY A 320 -6.65 -11.12 -19.37
CA GLY A 320 -6.97 -9.68 -19.32
C GLY A 320 -5.71 -8.82 -19.35
N ASP A 321 -5.84 -7.61 -19.90
CA ASP A 321 -4.76 -6.62 -19.99
C ASP A 321 -4.93 -5.56 -18.88
N TYR A 322 -4.79 -6.00 -17.63
CA TYR A 322 -4.86 -5.18 -16.40
C TYR A 322 -4.02 -5.82 -15.29
N TYR A 323 -3.73 -5.06 -14.24
CA TYR A 323 -3.21 -5.62 -12.99
C TYR A 323 -4.29 -6.48 -12.33
N LYS A 324 -3.95 -7.71 -11.94
CA LYS A 324 -4.91 -8.77 -11.63
C LYS A 324 -4.88 -9.09 -10.16
N ILE A 325 -6.01 -8.88 -9.47
CA ILE A 325 -6.16 -9.22 -8.05
C ILE A 325 -7.26 -10.28 -7.92
N LEU A 326 -6.89 -11.45 -7.40
CA LEU A 326 -7.80 -12.54 -7.08
C LEU A 326 -8.20 -12.46 -5.61
N PHE A 327 -9.49 -12.25 -5.37
CA PHE A 327 -10.01 -12.29 -4.02
C PHE A 327 -10.25 -13.74 -3.58
N ASN A 328 -9.64 -14.16 -2.45
CA ASN A 328 -9.73 -15.53 -1.98
C ASN A 328 -11.15 -15.91 -1.56
N ARG A 329 -11.65 -17.00 -2.16
CA ARG A 329 -12.92 -17.65 -1.84
C ARG A 329 -12.72 -19.17 -1.77
N PRO A 330 -13.60 -19.93 -1.10
CA PRO A 330 -13.43 -21.39 -0.96
C PRO A 330 -13.23 -22.11 -2.28
N HIS A 331 -13.91 -21.67 -3.35
CA HIS A 331 -13.85 -22.29 -4.68
C HIS A 331 -12.56 -21.99 -5.48
N ASN A 332 -11.73 -21.03 -5.03
CA ASN A 332 -10.50 -20.67 -5.77
C ASN A 332 -9.20 -20.88 -4.98
N THR A 333 -9.26 -21.32 -3.71
CA THR A 333 -8.07 -21.46 -2.84
C THR A 333 -7.02 -22.44 -3.33
N GLY A 334 -7.40 -23.50 -4.04
CA GLY A 334 -6.49 -24.55 -4.53
C GLY A 334 -5.79 -24.23 -5.85
N VAL A 335 -6.01 -23.05 -6.44
CA VAL A 335 -5.50 -22.73 -7.78
C VAL A 335 -4.18 -21.96 -7.70
N TYR A 336 -3.14 -22.50 -8.39
CA TYR A 336 -1.85 -21.82 -8.52
C TYR A 336 -1.93 -20.70 -9.57
N VAL A 337 -1.70 -19.46 -9.16
CA VAL A 337 -1.98 -18.26 -9.97
C VAL A 337 -0.74 -17.47 -10.39
N ASP A 338 0.43 -17.69 -9.79
CA ASP A 338 1.66 -16.89 -10.03
C ASP A 338 2.07 -16.87 -11.51
N LYS A 339 1.90 -17.99 -12.20
CA LYS A 339 2.20 -18.11 -13.65
C LYS A 339 1.36 -17.18 -14.55
N TYR A 340 0.29 -16.59 -14.01
CA TYR A 340 -0.60 -15.67 -14.75
C TYR A 340 -0.39 -14.21 -14.33
N GLY A 341 0.55 -13.93 -13.42
CA GLY A 341 0.75 -12.59 -12.85
C GLY A 341 -0.47 -12.11 -12.06
N ILE A 342 -1.13 -13.02 -11.35
CA ILE A 342 -2.29 -12.72 -10.50
C ILE A 342 -1.83 -12.63 -9.05
N HIS A 343 -2.21 -11.55 -8.37
CA HIS A 343 -1.95 -11.31 -6.96
C HIS A 343 -3.15 -11.77 -6.13
N ARG A 344 -2.92 -12.47 -5.03
CA ARG A 344 -3.99 -12.91 -4.13
C ARG A 344 -4.21 -11.91 -3.00
N ALA A 345 -5.48 -11.75 -2.61
CA ALA A 345 -5.91 -10.99 -1.46
C ALA A 345 -6.93 -11.79 -0.64
N GLU A 346 -6.85 -11.74 0.67
CA GLU A 346 -7.80 -12.38 1.59
C GLU A 346 -8.81 -11.39 2.15
N THR A 347 -8.43 -10.12 2.22
CA THR A 347 -9.23 -9.04 2.77
C THR A 347 -9.23 -7.83 1.84
N TRP A 348 -10.17 -6.90 2.05
CA TRP A 348 -10.17 -5.62 1.36
C TRP A 348 -8.99 -4.72 1.74
N ASP A 349 -8.37 -4.94 2.91
CA ASP A 349 -7.12 -4.24 3.28
C ASP A 349 -5.93 -4.74 2.46
N ASP A 350 -5.86 -6.04 2.16
CA ASP A 350 -4.85 -6.59 1.25
C ASP A 350 -5.04 -6.05 -0.17
N ILE A 351 -6.29 -5.96 -0.64
CA ILE A 351 -6.60 -5.37 -1.94
C ILE A 351 -6.14 -3.91 -1.99
N ASP A 352 -6.44 -3.11 -0.96
CA ASP A 352 -6.03 -1.71 -0.87
C ASP A 352 -4.50 -1.56 -0.93
N ALA A 353 -3.76 -2.40 -0.21
CA ALA A 353 -2.31 -2.42 -0.24
C ALA A 353 -1.75 -2.74 -1.64
N LEU A 354 -2.32 -3.74 -2.34
CA LEU A 354 -1.92 -4.10 -3.71
C LEU A 354 -2.22 -2.98 -4.72
N VAL A 355 -3.36 -2.31 -4.59
CA VAL A 355 -3.73 -1.16 -5.43
C VAL A 355 -2.78 0.00 -5.23
N GLN A 356 -2.41 0.31 -3.98
CA GLN A 356 -1.43 1.35 -3.67
C GLN A 356 -0.06 1.01 -4.25
N GLN A 357 0.43 -0.22 -4.07
CA GLN A 357 1.70 -0.68 -4.64
C GLN A 357 1.72 -0.56 -6.18
N TYR A 358 0.61 -0.90 -6.83
CA TYR A 358 0.49 -0.74 -8.28
C TYR A 358 0.52 0.73 -8.71
N ALA A 359 -0.21 1.61 -8.01
CA ALA A 359 -0.23 3.05 -8.27
C ALA A 359 1.17 3.67 -8.15
N GLU A 360 1.91 3.32 -7.08
CA GLU A 360 3.30 3.74 -6.87
C GLU A 360 4.21 3.30 -8.02
N SER A 361 4.08 2.04 -8.46
CA SER A 361 4.88 1.50 -9.56
C SER A 361 4.65 2.23 -10.90
N ARG A 362 3.44 2.71 -11.15
CA ARG A 362 3.12 3.50 -12.37
C ARG A 362 3.68 4.92 -12.31
N GLY A 363 3.67 5.55 -11.13
CA GLY A 363 4.29 6.87 -10.95
C GLY A 363 5.79 6.86 -11.26
N LEU A 364 6.48 5.78 -10.91
CA LEU A 364 7.91 5.59 -11.17
C LEU A 364 8.23 5.32 -12.65
N ASN A 365 7.32 4.72 -13.41
CA ASN A 365 7.52 4.40 -14.83
C ASN A 365 7.24 5.58 -15.79
N GLY A 366 6.65 6.67 -15.30
CA GLY A 366 6.39 7.89 -16.07
C GLY A 366 7.61 8.83 -16.22
N CYS A 367 8.73 8.53 -15.57
CA CYS A 367 9.94 9.35 -15.52
C CYS A 367 11.11 8.80 -16.36
N ASN A 368 10.86 7.90 -17.34
CA ASN A 368 11.88 7.42 -18.29
C ASN A 368 11.80 8.11 -19.65
#